data_be99fcb6c0a2632eea2aaaeada021188
#
_entry.id   be99fcb6c0a2632eea2aaaeada021188
#
_cell.length_a   1.000
_cell.length_b   1.000
_cell.length_c   1.000
_cell.angle_alpha   90.00
_cell.angle_beta   90.00
_cell.angle_gamma   90.00
#
_symmetry.space_group_name_H-M   'P 1'
#
loop_
_entity.id
_entity.type
_entity.pdbx_description
1 polymer ?
#
loop_
_entity_poly.entity_id
_entity_poly.type
_entity_poly.pdbx_seq_one_letter_code
_entity_poly.pdbx_strand_id
1 'polypeptide(L)'
;MDKEERKKIRKKISIITLLALIVVIAVMIGGTLMGWLKIWAFQLIACLYLVGYWAATDILEPKLTKLLEGVTEDQKKAYKKYAAMDFAGYMGILVFVIFAGRGGASNVGMIGLVVYAYTLSAKKKFRLEFQHPEKIHKKQAPVQKKEVSIREKAAMVKPVDDEEDEQ
;
A
#
# COMPACT_ATOMS: atom_id res chain seq x y z
N MET A 1 -18.46 16.75 -5.06
CA MET A 1 -17.21 17.47 -5.34
C MET A 1 -16.74 17.16 -6.75
N ASP A 2 -16.44 18.16 -7.56
CA ASP A 2 -16.04 18.03 -8.95
C ASP A 2 -14.61 17.43 -9.09
N LYS A 3 -14.34 16.77 -10.25
CA LYS A 3 -13.01 16.17 -10.54
C LYS A 3 -11.91 17.24 -10.56
N GLU A 4 -12.21 18.43 -11.03
CA GLU A 4 -11.25 19.56 -11.08
C GLU A 4 -10.89 20.07 -9.67
N GLU A 5 -11.87 20.17 -8.78
CA GLU A 5 -11.62 20.57 -7.39
C GLU A 5 -10.74 19.55 -6.66
N ARG A 6 -11.01 18.24 -6.84
CA ARG A 6 -10.17 17.16 -6.29
C ARG A 6 -8.72 17.28 -6.76
N LYS A 7 -8.53 17.53 -8.06
CA LYS A 7 -7.20 17.70 -8.65
C LYS A 7 -6.47 18.92 -8.09
N LYS A 8 -7.19 20.04 -7.88
CA LYS A 8 -6.61 21.24 -7.26
C LYS A 8 -6.18 21.00 -5.82
N ILE A 9 -6.99 20.32 -5.01
CA ILE A 9 -6.66 20.00 -3.62
C ILE A 9 -5.42 19.08 -3.58
N ARG A 10 -5.41 18.01 -4.37
CA ARG A 10 -4.27 17.10 -4.48
C ARG A 10 -2.99 17.83 -4.87
N LYS A 11 -3.05 18.71 -5.87
CA LYS A 11 -1.91 19.53 -6.29
C LYS A 11 -1.40 20.42 -5.15
N LYS A 12 -2.31 21.08 -4.40
CA LYS A 12 -1.92 21.90 -3.24
C LYS A 12 -1.21 21.07 -2.17
N ILE A 13 -1.74 19.91 -1.79
CA ILE A 13 -1.10 19.01 -0.79
C ILE A 13 0.27 18.57 -1.29
N SER A 14 0.39 18.17 -2.56
CA SER A 14 1.66 17.76 -3.15
C SER A 14 2.70 18.89 -3.16
N ILE A 15 2.30 20.13 -3.43
CA ILE A 15 3.21 21.28 -3.39
C ILE A 15 3.65 21.58 -1.96
N ILE A 16 2.73 21.54 -0.99
CA ILE A 16 3.05 21.80 0.41
C ILE A 16 4.02 20.73 0.94
N THR A 17 3.78 19.45 0.66
CA THR A 17 4.65 18.36 1.08
C THR A 17 6.03 18.43 0.40
N LEU A 18 6.08 18.84 -0.87
CA LEU A 18 7.35 19.07 -1.59
C LEU A 18 8.14 20.23 -0.99
N LEU A 19 7.49 21.35 -0.69
CA LEU A 19 8.15 22.50 -0.04
C LEU A 19 8.67 22.12 1.34
N ALA A 20 7.87 21.37 2.14
CA ALA A 20 8.30 20.84 3.42
C ALA A 20 9.54 19.93 3.28
N LEU A 21 9.60 19.08 2.24
CA LEU A 21 10.76 18.25 1.95
C LEU A 21 12.00 19.10 1.68
N ILE A 22 11.88 20.14 0.86
CA ILE A 22 12.99 21.03 0.54
C ILE A 22 13.52 21.71 1.79
N VAL A 23 12.64 22.21 2.68
CA VAL A 23 13.02 22.81 3.96
C VAL A 23 13.72 21.79 4.85
N VAL A 24 13.21 20.58 4.97
CA VAL A 24 13.83 19.50 5.76
C VAL A 24 15.22 19.18 5.24
N ILE A 25 15.38 19.03 3.93
CA ILE A 25 16.69 18.77 3.31
C ILE A 25 17.66 19.93 3.58
N ALA A 26 17.21 21.18 3.44
CA ALA A 26 18.05 22.36 3.70
C ALA A 26 18.51 22.41 5.16
N VAL A 27 17.62 22.14 6.13
CA VAL A 27 17.94 22.06 7.55
C VAL A 27 18.93 20.93 7.85
N MET A 28 18.73 19.76 7.22
CA MET A 28 19.61 18.61 7.38
C MET A 28 21.03 18.90 6.85
N ILE A 29 21.13 19.45 5.64
CA ILE A 29 22.42 19.80 5.04
C ILE A 29 23.10 20.91 5.85
N GLY A 30 22.39 22.02 6.13
CA GLY A 30 22.94 23.14 6.89
C GLY A 30 23.37 22.73 8.29
N GLY A 31 22.55 21.96 9.00
CA GLY A 31 22.87 21.47 10.32
C GLY A 31 24.06 20.51 10.37
N THR A 32 24.23 19.70 9.33
CA THR A 32 25.40 18.81 9.20
C THR A 32 26.67 19.61 8.90
N LEU A 33 26.62 20.57 7.97
CA LEU A 33 27.74 21.44 7.64
C LEU A 33 28.20 22.31 8.81
N MET A 34 27.27 22.81 9.61
CA MET A 34 27.55 23.62 10.82
C MET A 34 27.93 22.77 12.04
N GLY A 35 27.86 21.43 11.95
CA GLY A 35 28.25 20.50 13.02
C GLY A 35 27.30 20.43 14.23
N TRP A 36 26.15 21.12 14.20
CA TRP A 36 25.20 21.09 15.32
C TRP A 36 24.17 19.96 15.22
N LEU A 37 23.99 19.36 14.02
CA LEU A 37 23.03 18.29 13.83
C LEU A 37 23.64 16.93 14.22
N LYS A 38 23.27 16.43 15.38
CA LYS A 38 23.62 15.08 15.84
C LYS A 38 22.77 14.02 15.12
N ILE A 39 23.28 12.78 15.01
CA ILE A 39 22.60 11.66 14.34
C ILE A 39 21.17 11.47 14.84
N TRP A 40 20.93 11.55 16.16
CA TRP A 40 19.59 11.39 16.72
C TRP A 40 18.62 12.51 16.29
N ALA A 41 19.12 13.75 16.18
CA ALA A 41 18.31 14.87 15.71
C ALA A 41 17.96 14.73 14.22
N PHE A 42 18.93 14.30 13.41
CA PHE A 42 18.67 13.93 12.01
C PHE A 42 17.58 12.87 11.88
N GLN A 43 17.66 11.77 12.65
CA GLN A 43 16.67 10.70 12.66
C GLN A 43 15.29 11.22 13.10
N LEU A 44 15.23 12.07 14.12
CA LEU A 44 13.98 12.64 14.61
C LEU A 44 13.31 13.54 13.55
N ILE A 45 14.07 14.42 12.89
CA ILE A 45 13.55 15.27 11.81
C ILE A 45 13.02 14.42 10.65
N ALA A 46 13.76 13.39 10.22
CA ALA A 46 13.32 12.49 9.17
C ALA A 46 12.05 11.72 9.55
N CYS A 47 11.96 11.23 10.78
CA CYS A 47 10.76 10.55 11.29
C CYS A 47 9.55 11.48 11.31
N LEU A 48 9.70 12.71 11.83
CA LEU A 48 8.62 13.69 11.86
C LEU A 48 8.13 14.03 10.45
N TYR A 49 9.05 14.21 9.50
CA TYR A 49 8.68 14.46 8.12
C TYR A 49 7.91 13.28 7.51
N LEU A 50 8.37 12.04 7.69
CA LEU A 50 7.73 10.85 7.15
C LEU A 50 6.32 10.65 7.71
N VAL A 51 6.14 10.83 9.03
CA VAL A 51 4.82 10.75 9.68
C VAL A 51 3.90 11.86 9.18
N GLY A 52 4.41 13.09 9.08
CA GLY A 52 3.66 14.23 8.55
C GLY A 52 3.25 14.03 7.08
N TYR A 53 4.15 13.51 6.25
CA TYR A 53 3.88 13.19 4.86
C TYR A 53 2.79 12.11 4.73
N TRP A 54 2.91 11.01 5.49
CA TRP A 54 1.89 9.97 5.53
C TRP A 54 0.53 10.52 5.97
N ALA A 55 0.49 11.31 7.05
CA ALA A 55 -0.75 11.92 7.52
C ALA A 55 -1.38 12.85 6.47
N ALA A 56 -0.57 13.61 5.73
CA ALA A 56 -1.04 14.50 4.67
C ALA A 56 -1.62 13.73 3.48
N THR A 57 -0.97 12.63 3.05
CA THR A 57 -1.37 11.87 1.86
C THR A 57 -2.47 10.85 2.14
N ASP A 58 -2.41 10.12 3.26
CA ASP A 58 -3.32 8.99 3.51
C ASP A 58 -4.50 9.34 4.41
N ILE A 59 -4.40 10.44 5.18
CA ILE A 59 -5.48 10.88 6.07
C ILE A 59 -6.12 12.17 5.56
N LEU A 60 -5.32 13.21 5.31
CA LEU A 60 -5.83 14.54 5.00
C LEU A 60 -6.35 14.62 3.55
N GLU A 61 -5.59 14.14 2.57
CA GLU A 61 -5.98 14.15 1.16
C GLU A 61 -7.32 13.44 0.93
N PRO A 62 -7.55 12.20 1.39
CA PRO A 62 -8.82 11.49 1.19
C PRO A 62 -10.01 12.17 1.87
N LYS A 63 -9.79 12.78 3.03
CA LYS A 63 -10.83 13.54 3.74
C LYS A 63 -11.21 14.81 2.96
N LEU A 64 -10.23 15.61 2.55
CA LEU A 64 -10.46 16.86 1.82
C LEU A 64 -11.01 16.63 0.41
N THR A 65 -10.59 15.56 -0.24
CA THR A 65 -11.10 15.21 -1.58
C THR A 65 -12.41 14.43 -1.55
N LYS A 66 -12.92 14.10 -0.36
CA LYS A 66 -14.14 13.28 -0.20
C LYS A 66 -14.06 12.00 -1.04
N LEU A 67 -12.87 11.37 -1.06
CA LEU A 67 -12.57 10.23 -1.92
C LEU A 67 -13.45 9.02 -1.59
N LEU A 68 -13.86 8.88 -0.34
CA LEU A 68 -14.64 7.74 0.15
C LEU A 68 -16.16 8.01 0.19
N GLU A 69 -16.61 9.20 -0.25
CA GLU A 69 -18.04 9.49 -0.38
C GLU A 69 -18.60 8.86 -1.67
N GLY A 70 -19.69 8.11 -1.53
CA GLY A 70 -20.37 7.49 -2.67
C GLY A 70 -19.71 6.24 -3.25
N VAL A 71 -18.69 5.68 -2.58
CA VAL A 71 -18.05 4.42 -3.00
C VAL A 71 -18.68 3.21 -2.30
N THR A 72 -18.60 2.05 -2.94
CA THR A 72 -19.12 0.79 -2.40
C THR A 72 -18.32 0.31 -1.19
N GLU A 73 -18.92 -0.57 -0.38
CA GLU A 73 -18.23 -1.14 0.79
C GLU A 73 -16.97 -1.94 0.40
N ASP A 74 -16.98 -2.60 -0.74
CA ASP A 74 -15.80 -3.34 -1.24
C ASP A 74 -14.67 -2.39 -1.64
N GLN A 75 -15.01 -1.26 -2.26
CA GLN A 75 -14.03 -0.21 -2.54
C GLN A 75 -13.46 0.40 -1.25
N LYS A 76 -14.28 0.62 -0.22
CA LYS A 76 -13.80 1.09 1.09
C LYS A 76 -12.85 0.09 1.74
N LYS A 77 -13.15 -1.23 1.65
CA LYS A 77 -12.25 -2.29 2.12
C LYS A 77 -10.93 -2.31 1.36
N ALA A 78 -10.97 -2.19 0.01
CA ALA A 78 -9.77 -2.11 -0.82
C ALA A 78 -8.92 -0.90 -0.46
N TYR A 79 -9.56 0.27 -0.23
CA TYR A 79 -8.87 1.48 0.21
C TYR A 79 -8.21 1.31 1.59
N LYS A 80 -8.90 0.72 2.57
CA LYS A 80 -8.31 0.42 3.89
C LYS A 80 -7.08 -0.47 3.79
N LYS A 81 -7.13 -1.51 2.93
CA LYS A 81 -5.96 -2.38 2.67
C LYS A 81 -4.82 -1.60 2.01
N TYR A 82 -5.14 -0.73 1.05
CA TYR A 82 -4.16 0.16 0.44
C TYR A 82 -3.47 1.05 1.48
N ALA A 83 -4.25 1.76 2.30
CA ALA A 83 -3.73 2.64 3.35
C ALA A 83 -2.92 1.90 4.42
N ALA A 84 -3.34 0.68 4.80
CA ALA A 84 -2.58 -0.17 5.73
C ALA A 84 -1.23 -0.61 5.13
N MET A 85 -1.18 -0.96 3.84
CA MET A 85 0.07 -1.30 3.15
C MET A 85 0.98 -0.08 3.01
N ASP A 86 0.41 1.09 2.76
CA ASP A 86 1.19 2.32 2.68
C ASP A 86 1.78 2.68 4.06
N PHE A 87 0.98 2.59 5.11
CA PHE A 87 1.47 2.75 6.49
C PHE A 87 2.61 1.77 6.83
N ALA A 88 2.46 0.49 6.51
CA ALA A 88 3.51 -0.51 6.72
C ALA A 88 4.80 -0.15 5.95
N GLY A 89 4.67 0.40 4.74
CA GLY A 89 5.80 0.90 3.96
C GLY A 89 6.53 2.05 4.65
N TYR A 90 5.79 3.05 5.17
CA TYR A 90 6.39 4.15 5.94
C TYR A 90 7.04 3.66 7.23
N MET A 91 6.45 2.70 7.93
CA MET A 91 7.07 2.07 9.09
C MET A 91 8.38 1.37 8.72
N GLY A 92 8.44 0.70 7.57
CA GLY A 92 9.68 0.12 7.04
C GLY A 92 10.78 1.18 6.84
N ILE A 93 10.44 2.32 6.21
CA ILE A 93 11.40 3.44 6.05
C ILE A 93 11.81 4.02 7.40
N LEU A 94 10.90 4.18 8.35
CA LEU A 94 11.21 4.67 9.69
C LEU A 94 12.21 3.75 10.40
N VAL A 95 12.00 2.44 10.34
CA VAL A 95 12.94 1.45 10.88
C VAL A 95 14.31 1.62 10.22
N PHE A 96 14.37 1.74 8.89
CA PHE A 96 15.62 1.99 8.20
C PHE A 96 16.31 3.26 8.70
N VAL A 97 15.61 4.39 8.79
CA VAL A 97 16.17 5.67 9.23
C VAL A 97 16.69 5.61 10.68
N ILE A 98 15.97 4.94 11.58
CA ILE A 98 16.36 4.81 12.99
C ILE A 98 17.63 3.95 13.15
N PHE A 99 17.78 2.90 12.37
CA PHE A 99 18.90 1.97 12.46
C PHE A 99 20.05 2.28 11.50
N ALA A 100 19.86 3.24 10.57
CA ALA A 100 20.91 3.69 9.68
C ALA A 100 22.10 4.26 10.48
N GLY A 101 23.30 3.84 10.13
CA GLY A 101 24.53 4.30 10.78
C GLY A 101 24.82 3.69 12.17
N ARG A 102 24.03 2.73 12.64
CA ARG A 102 24.24 2.01 13.91
C ARG A 102 24.97 0.68 13.71
N GLY A 103 26.14 0.67 13.11
CA GLY A 103 27.04 -0.51 13.04
C GLY A 103 26.33 -1.87 12.91
N GLY A 104 26.43 -2.74 13.92
CA GLY A 104 25.84 -4.10 13.89
C GLY A 104 24.30 -4.14 13.80
N ALA A 105 23.57 -3.05 14.06
CA ALA A 105 22.12 -2.95 13.90
C ALA A 105 21.70 -2.57 12.45
N SER A 106 22.63 -2.38 11.53
CA SER A 106 22.35 -2.05 10.12
C SER A 106 21.48 -3.10 9.43
N ASN A 107 21.61 -4.38 9.80
CA ASN A 107 20.77 -5.47 9.26
C ASN A 107 19.28 -5.27 9.57
N VAL A 108 18.92 -4.72 10.74
CA VAL A 108 17.53 -4.40 11.10
C VAL A 108 16.99 -3.31 10.18
N GLY A 109 17.82 -2.31 9.85
CA GLY A 109 17.46 -1.28 8.88
C GLY A 109 17.17 -1.86 7.50
N MET A 110 17.97 -2.83 7.04
CA MET A 110 17.76 -3.50 5.75
C MET A 110 16.42 -4.23 5.69
N ILE A 111 15.98 -4.86 6.80
CA ILE A 111 14.64 -5.47 6.90
C ILE A 111 13.56 -4.40 6.63
N GLY A 112 13.71 -3.21 7.17
CA GLY A 112 12.80 -2.09 6.91
C GLY A 112 12.68 -1.74 5.42
N LEU A 113 13.80 -1.73 4.67
CA LEU A 113 13.78 -1.51 3.22
C LEU A 113 13.10 -2.65 2.46
N VAL A 114 13.30 -3.91 2.88
CA VAL A 114 12.61 -5.07 2.29
C VAL A 114 11.10 -4.95 2.49
N VAL A 115 10.65 -4.59 3.70
CA VAL A 115 9.23 -4.34 3.98
C VAL A 115 8.70 -3.23 3.08
N TYR A 116 9.41 -2.12 2.96
CA TYR A 116 9.03 -1.02 2.06
C TYR A 116 8.90 -1.48 0.60
N ALA A 117 9.89 -2.19 0.08
CA ALA A 117 9.86 -2.70 -1.30
C ALA A 117 8.68 -3.65 -1.55
N TYR A 118 8.40 -4.54 -0.60
CA TYR A 118 7.24 -5.42 -0.65
C TYR A 118 5.92 -4.63 -0.68
N THR A 119 5.77 -3.64 0.20
CA THR A 119 4.54 -2.84 0.27
C THR A 119 4.29 -2.01 -0.99
N LEU A 120 5.35 -1.55 -1.69
CA LEU A 120 5.22 -0.88 -2.99
C LEU A 120 4.52 -1.76 -4.04
N SER A 121 4.83 -3.06 -4.06
CA SER A 121 4.21 -4.01 -4.97
C SER A 121 2.78 -4.37 -4.54
N ALA A 122 2.57 -4.61 -3.25
CA ALA A 122 1.27 -4.97 -2.69
C ALA A 122 0.25 -3.83 -2.83
N LYS A 123 0.64 -2.58 -2.57
CA LYS A 123 -0.27 -1.42 -2.68
C LYS A 123 -0.76 -1.17 -4.10
N LYS A 124 0.04 -1.50 -5.13
CA LYS A 124 -0.42 -1.38 -6.54
C LYS A 124 -1.64 -2.23 -6.80
N LYS A 125 -1.70 -3.46 -6.26
CA LYS A 125 -2.84 -4.36 -6.39
C LYS A 125 -4.10 -3.73 -5.78
N PHE A 126 -4.03 -3.29 -4.52
CA PHE A 126 -5.18 -2.70 -3.82
C PHE A 126 -5.64 -1.37 -4.43
N ARG A 127 -4.71 -0.58 -4.97
CA ARG A 127 -5.04 0.63 -5.73
C ARG A 127 -5.84 0.31 -6.99
N LEU A 128 -5.46 -0.73 -7.73
CA LEU A 128 -6.19 -1.18 -8.92
C LEU A 128 -7.58 -1.73 -8.54
N GLU A 129 -7.69 -2.44 -7.43
CA GLU A 129 -8.95 -2.93 -6.88
C GLU A 129 -9.90 -1.78 -6.53
N PHE A 130 -9.39 -0.73 -5.92
CA PHE A 130 -10.15 0.47 -5.61
C PHE A 130 -10.61 1.25 -6.85
N GLN A 131 -9.72 1.39 -7.85
CA GLN A 131 -9.99 2.16 -9.08
C GLN A 131 -10.88 1.42 -10.08
N HIS A 132 -10.80 0.10 -10.14
CA HIS A 132 -11.46 -0.75 -11.13
C HIS A 132 -12.09 -1.99 -10.50
N PRO A 133 -13.14 -1.86 -9.66
CA PRO A 133 -13.76 -3.00 -8.98
C PRO A 133 -14.34 -4.02 -9.97
N GLU A 134 -14.77 -3.59 -11.16
CA GLU A 134 -15.34 -4.45 -12.20
C GLU A 134 -14.35 -5.50 -12.73
N LYS A 135 -13.04 -5.20 -12.73
CA LYS A 135 -12.01 -6.12 -13.23
C LYS A 135 -11.76 -7.30 -12.30
N ILE A 136 -12.11 -7.18 -11.03
CA ILE A 136 -11.93 -8.23 -10.02
C ILE A 136 -13.03 -9.27 -10.17
N HIS A 137 -14.27 -8.83 -10.31
CA HIS A 137 -15.41 -9.73 -10.50
C HIS A 137 -15.27 -10.56 -11.79
N LYS A 138 -14.68 -10.00 -12.87
CA LYS A 138 -14.39 -10.73 -14.09
C LYS A 138 -13.30 -11.80 -13.96
N LYS A 139 -12.33 -11.63 -13.05
CA LYS A 139 -11.28 -12.65 -12.80
C LYS A 139 -11.75 -13.80 -11.90
N GLN A 140 -12.71 -13.56 -11.01
CA GLN A 140 -13.27 -14.60 -10.13
C GLN A 140 -14.36 -15.43 -10.83
N ALA A 141 -15.09 -14.87 -11.79
CA ALA A 141 -16.13 -15.58 -12.54
C ALA A 141 -15.65 -16.82 -13.34
N PRO A 142 -14.46 -16.83 -14.00
CA PRO A 142 -14.03 -18.00 -14.75
C PRO A 142 -13.56 -19.18 -13.88
N VAL A 143 -13.12 -18.95 -12.64
CA VAL A 143 -12.66 -20.02 -11.74
C VAL A 143 -13.86 -20.79 -11.18
N GLN A 144 -14.90 -20.11 -10.75
CA GLN A 144 -16.13 -20.78 -10.27
C GLN A 144 -16.84 -21.56 -11.39
N LYS A 145 -16.90 -21.03 -12.63
CA LYS A 145 -17.47 -21.77 -13.76
C LYS A 145 -16.67 -23.04 -14.11
N LYS A 146 -15.34 -23.02 -13.97
CA LYS A 146 -14.51 -24.22 -14.19
C LYS A 146 -14.70 -25.28 -13.09
N GLU A 147 -14.78 -24.89 -11.82
CA GLU A 147 -15.02 -25.85 -10.73
C GLU A 147 -16.39 -26.51 -10.80
N VAL A 148 -17.44 -25.72 -11.10
CA VAL A 148 -18.81 -26.26 -11.29
C VAL A 148 -18.85 -27.21 -12.48
N SER A 149 -18.24 -26.84 -13.62
CA SER A 149 -18.16 -27.72 -14.81
C SER A 149 -17.37 -29.04 -14.58
N ILE A 150 -16.35 -29.01 -13.74
CA ILE A 150 -15.57 -30.22 -13.38
C ILE A 150 -16.38 -31.09 -12.43
N ARG A 151 -17.12 -30.52 -11.47
CA ARG A 151 -18.02 -31.29 -10.58
C ARG A 151 -19.20 -31.91 -11.32
N GLU A 152 -19.80 -31.19 -12.27
CA GLU A 152 -20.87 -31.75 -13.13
C GLU A 152 -20.35 -32.90 -13.99
N LYS A 153 -19.16 -32.80 -14.60
CA LYS A 153 -18.56 -33.89 -15.38
C LYS A 153 -18.20 -35.09 -14.53
N ALA A 154 -17.72 -34.87 -13.27
CA ALA A 154 -17.43 -35.96 -12.35
C ALA A 154 -18.71 -36.70 -11.87
N ALA A 155 -19.83 -35.98 -11.77
CA ALA A 155 -21.12 -36.55 -11.37
C ALA A 155 -21.81 -37.34 -12.53
N MET A 156 -21.40 -37.12 -13.77
CA MET A 156 -21.93 -37.83 -14.96
C MET A 156 -21.20 -39.13 -15.28
N VAL A 157 -20.10 -39.43 -14.58
CA VAL A 157 -19.44 -40.75 -14.71
C VAL A 157 -20.24 -41.74 -13.88
N LYS A 158 -21.17 -42.44 -14.51
CA LYS A 158 -21.86 -43.58 -13.86
C LYS A 158 -20.85 -44.66 -13.51
N PRO A 159 -21.00 -45.34 -12.36
CA PRO A 159 -20.22 -46.54 -12.08
C PRO A 159 -20.58 -47.59 -13.18
N VAL A 160 -19.55 -48.16 -13.74
CA VAL A 160 -19.68 -49.36 -14.62
C VAL A 160 -20.02 -50.49 -13.65
N ASP A 161 -21.24 -51.01 -13.73
CA ASP A 161 -21.64 -52.22 -13.05
C ASP A 161 -20.84 -53.38 -13.69
N ASP A 162 -19.86 -53.89 -12.93
CA ASP A 162 -19.20 -55.14 -13.29
C ASP A 162 -20.21 -56.26 -13.07
N GLU A 163 -20.91 -56.67 -14.14
CA GLU A 163 -21.63 -57.92 -14.17
C GLU A 163 -20.59 -59.04 -14.18
N GLU A 164 -20.40 -59.69 -13.03
CA GLU A 164 -19.73 -60.99 -12.92
C GLU A 164 -20.58 -62.02 -13.66
N ASP A 165 -20.13 -62.49 -14.83
CA ASP A 165 -20.63 -63.72 -15.46
C ASP A 165 -20.03 -64.92 -14.69
N GLU A 166 -20.83 -65.52 -13.81
CA GLU A 166 -20.66 -66.91 -13.39
C GLU A 166 -21.12 -67.82 -14.54
N GLN A 167 -20.18 -68.61 -15.10
CA GLN A 167 -20.40 -69.98 -15.59
C GLN A 167 -19.10 -70.75 -15.60
#